data_4f7877cf2865244353c090c4dcfba1d1
#
_entry.id   4f7877cf2865244353c090c4dcfba1d1
#
_cell.length_a   1.000
_cell.length_b   1.000
_cell.length_c   1.000
_cell.angle_alpha   90.00
_cell.angle_beta   90.00
_cell.angle_gamma   90.00
#
_symmetry.space_group_name_H-M   'P 1'
#
loop_
_entity.id
_entity.type
_entity.pdbx_description
1 polymer ?
#
loop_
_entity_poly.entity_id
_entity_poly.type
_entity_poly.pdbx_seq_one_letter_code
_entity_poly.pdbx_strand_id
1 'polypeptide(L)'
;MNKVKEFIKEKNLIQNGDHIIIGVSGGADSVYLLLILNELRESMNLTITAVHINHMIRREAVDDQKFVQDLCGQLSIPCKIFEIDVKQIAKREKMSLEEAGRKARYDAFAKTMKKYNADKIAIAHHQNDQAETFLYRVVRGTGIYGAGAMREKDGNLIRPLLCVKKEEIVKYLKEAGQAWVEDASNQDDAFARNQIRNQVIPRLEMINEQAVEHIGWLCEDIKEVTTYLTDQIEESFLRCTKPIGQGFEINCHQLLLENHWIQKQVLKKVLEETAGKKKDLERRHIEDLLTLVENGTGKQISLPYNMVAEKNYQYIKVQKGNISDKQEMTGKILCEEVTDLTNIVENDCIKIIDYDRIETGVQLRCRKPGDFFTFGKDQKRKSLSRYFIDEKIPRQLREEIPLVADGSHIVWIVGRRISEYYKIKESTKRYLKLEFKREGDDSNGEYQSNDFRGRCKQTNRGDGSADQ
;
A
#
# COMPACT_ATOMS: atom_id res chain seq x y z
N MET A 1 -2.02 9.60 -40.18
CA MET A 1 -3.21 9.75 -39.29
C MET A 1 -3.92 8.44 -38.99
N ASN A 2 -4.12 7.51 -39.93
CA ASN A 2 -4.83 6.25 -39.67
C ASN A 2 -4.23 5.46 -38.49
N LYS A 3 -2.89 5.30 -38.42
CA LYS A 3 -2.20 4.63 -37.32
C LYS A 3 -2.55 5.17 -35.93
N VAL A 4 -2.68 6.51 -35.79
CA VAL A 4 -3.06 7.13 -34.52
C VAL A 4 -4.54 6.89 -34.20
N LYS A 5 -5.43 6.96 -35.20
CA LYS A 5 -6.85 6.67 -35.00
C LYS A 5 -7.11 5.23 -34.61
N GLU A 6 -6.39 4.27 -35.23
CA GLU A 6 -6.42 2.87 -34.86
C GLU A 6 -5.91 2.66 -33.42
N PHE A 7 -4.80 3.29 -33.05
CA PHE A 7 -4.24 3.23 -31.70
C PHE A 7 -5.20 3.81 -30.63
N ILE A 8 -5.85 4.96 -30.93
CA ILE A 8 -6.87 5.53 -30.04
C ILE A 8 -8.00 4.53 -29.78
N LYS A 9 -8.45 3.83 -30.82
CA LYS A 9 -9.53 2.84 -30.75
C LYS A 9 -9.08 1.59 -30.02
N GLU A 10 -7.92 1.02 -30.37
CA GLU A 10 -7.36 -0.19 -29.76
C GLU A 10 -7.12 -0.03 -28.26
N LYS A 11 -6.48 1.08 -27.87
CA LYS A 11 -6.19 1.36 -26.46
C LYS A 11 -7.34 2.03 -25.69
N ASN A 12 -8.51 2.18 -26.34
CA ASN A 12 -9.71 2.81 -25.78
C ASN A 12 -9.39 4.13 -25.06
N LEU A 13 -8.66 5.01 -25.76
CA LEU A 13 -8.20 6.28 -25.16
C LEU A 13 -9.31 7.31 -25.09
N ILE A 14 -10.21 7.33 -26.06
CA ILE A 14 -11.27 8.34 -26.24
C ILE A 14 -12.60 7.60 -26.42
N GLN A 15 -13.65 8.11 -25.78
CA GLN A 15 -15.01 7.62 -25.91
C GLN A 15 -15.88 8.63 -26.68
N ASN A 16 -16.98 8.14 -27.24
CA ASN A 16 -17.94 9.02 -27.91
C ASN A 16 -18.54 10.01 -26.92
N GLY A 17 -18.53 11.29 -27.29
CA GLY A 17 -19.05 12.38 -26.45
C GLY A 17 -18.04 12.96 -25.46
N ASP A 18 -16.78 12.42 -25.36
CA ASP A 18 -15.77 12.96 -24.45
C ASP A 18 -15.49 14.46 -24.69
N HIS A 19 -15.31 15.19 -23.61
CA HIS A 19 -14.73 16.54 -23.63
C HIS A 19 -13.22 16.44 -23.37
N ILE A 20 -12.40 16.82 -24.35
CA ILE A 20 -10.95 16.66 -24.31
C ILE A 20 -10.25 18.02 -24.18
N ILE A 21 -9.41 18.16 -23.16
CA ILE A 21 -8.46 19.26 -23.04
C ILE A 21 -7.19 18.88 -23.78
N ILE A 22 -6.72 19.71 -24.70
CA ILE A 22 -5.47 19.49 -25.44
C ILE A 22 -4.43 20.49 -25.02
N GLY A 23 -3.24 20.03 -24.64
CA GLY A 23 -2.07 20.89 -24.44
C GLY A 23 -1.45 21.26 -25.78
N VAL A 24 -1.52 22.53 -26.20
CA VAL A 24 -0.99 23.02 -27.47
C VAL A 24 0.13 24.02 -27.20
N SER A 25 1.38 23.59 -27.45
CA SER A 25 2.55 24.49 -27.35
C SER A 25 2.82 25.32 -28.63
N GLY A 26 2.24 24.95 -29.76
CA GLY A 26 2.56 25.48 -31.06
C GLY A 26 3.57 24.62 -31.85
N GLY A 27 4.32 23.76 -31.18
CA GLY A 27 5.27 22.83 -31.80
C GLY A 27 4.58 21.71 -32.59
N ALA A 28 5.32 21.12 -33.55
CA ALA A 28 4.83 20.13 -34.51
C ALA A 28 3.94 19.05 -33.88
N ASP A 29 4.38 18.45 -32.75
CA ASP A 29 3.66 17.35 -32.11
C ASP A 29 2.30 17.78 -31.60
N SER A 30 2.23 18.96 -30.96
CA SER A 30 0.98 19.48 -30.40
C SER A 30 0.01 19.94 -31.48
N VAL A 31 0.52 20.49 -32.58
CA VAL A 31 -0.27 20.86 -33.77
C VAL A 31 -0.84 19.62 -34.45
N TYR A 32 -0.01 18.56 -34.60
CA TYR A 32 -0.47 17.31 -35.18
C TYR A 32 -1.55 16.62 -34.34
N LEU A 33 -1.37 16.59 -33.00
CA LEU A 33 -2.41 16.08 -32.10
C LEU A 33 -3.72 16.86 -32.22
N LEU A 34 -3.66 18.20 -32.29
CA LEU A 34 -4.82 19.05 -32.44
C LEU A 34 -5.58 18.74 -33.73
N LEU A 35 -4.89 18.58 -34.86
CA LEU A 35 -5.47 18.24 -36.13
C LEU A 35 -6.16 16.87 -36.13
N ILE A 36 -5.51 15.83 -35.55
CA ILE A 36 -6.09 14.49 -35.47
C ILE A 36 -7.38 14.50 -34.64
N LEU A 37 -7.37 15.16 -33.49
CA LEU A 37 -8.54 15.21 -32.62
C LEU A 37 -9.66 16.05 -33.26
N ASN A 38 -9.31 17.09 -34.01
CA ASN A 38 -10.30 17.85 -34.77
C ASN A 38 -10.95 17.01 -35.88
N GLU A 39 -10.21 16.15 -36.60
CA GLU A 39 -10.79 15.22 -37.56
C GLU A 39 -11.75 14.19 -36.93
N LEU A 40 -11.45 13.78 -35.70
CA LEU A 40 -12.31 12.84 -34.93
C LEU A 40 -13.54 13.54 -34.32
N ARG A 41 -13.56 14.87 -34.29
CA ARG A 41 -14.54 15.66 -33.56
C ARG A 41 -15.98 15.33 -33.93
N GLU A 42 -16.30 15.30 -35.22
CA GLU A 42 -17.66 15.00 -35.67
C GLU A 42 -18.01 13.53 -35.53
N SER A 43 -17.11 12.63 -35.95
CA SER A 43 -17.36 11.19 -35.98
C SER A 43 -17.52 10.58 -34.58
N MET A 44 -16.92 11.19 -33.57
CA MET A 44 -17.01 10.77 -32.18
C MET A 44 -17.72 11.75 -31.24
N ASN A 45 -18.40 12.76 -31.82
CA ASN A 45 -19.13 13.80 -31.08
C ASN A 45 -18.30 14.42 -29.96
N LEU A 46 -17.03 14.77 -30.24
CA LEU A 46 -16.09 15.28 -29.23
C LEU A 46 -16.27 16.78 -29.00
N THR A 47 -16.14 17.17 -27.75
CA THR A 47 -15.89 18.57 -27.37
C THR A 47 -14.40 18.75 -27.15
N ILE A 48 -13.79 19.77 -27.77
CA ILE A 48 -12.35 20.02 -27.69
C ILE A 48 -12.10 21.41 -27.12
N THR A 49 -11.19 21.52 -26.15
CA THR A 49 -10.70 22.81 -25.65
C THR A 49 -9.17 22.79 -25.66
N ALA A 50 -8.55 23.70 -26.39
CA ALA A 50 -7.11 23.88 -26.40
C ALA A 50 -6.64 24.67 -25.17
N VAL A 51 -5.49 24.30 -24.61
CA VAL A 51 -4.81 25.02 -23.54
C VAL A 51 -3.39 25.31 -23.98
N HIS A 52 -3.04 26.57 -24.03
CA HIS A 52 -1.67 27.05 -24.25
C HIS A 52 -1.12 27.63 -22.95
N ILE A 53 0.14 27.31 -22.62
CA ILE A 53 0.84 27.87 -21.46
C ILE A 53 2.03 28.69 -21.97
N ASN A 54 1.96 30.00 -21.80
CA ASN A 54 3.09 30.88 -21.96
C ASN A 54 3.89 30.93 -20.67
N HIS A 55 5.09 30.34 -20.70
CA HIS A 55 5.95 30.22 -19.52
C HIS A 55 6.67 31.51 -19.16
N MET A 56 6.52 32.59 -19.94
CA MET A 56 7.15 33.90 -19.77
C MET A 56 8.69 33.85 -19.64
N ILE A 57 9.32 32.86 -20.30
CA ILE A 57 10.78 32.66 -20.23
C ILE A 57 11.51 33.49 -21.28
N ARG A 58 10.94 33.61 -22.49
CA ARG A 58 11.50 34.25 -23.67
C ARG A 58 10.50 35.24 -24.29
N ARG A 59 11.01 36.21 -25.07
CA ARG A 59 10.15 37.24 -25.70
C ARG A 59 9.27 36.67 -26.83
N GLU A 60 9.80 35.70 -27.55
CA GLU A 60 9.12 35.03 -28.67
C GLU A 60 7.87 34.23 -28.25
N ALA A 61 7.73 33.95 -26.94
CA ALA A 61 6.56 33.23 -26.42
C ALA A 61 5.21 33.94 -26.70
N VAL A 62 5.21 35.25 -27.01
CA VAL A 62 4.03 36.01 -27.41
C VAL A 62 3.64 35.64 -28.83
N ASP A 63 4.60 35.45 -29.73
CA ASP A 63 4.34 35.04 -31.11
C ASP A 63 3.83 33.62 -31.19
N ASP A 64 4.41 32.71 -30.35
CA ASP A 64 3.93 31.35 -30.21
C ASP A 64 2.47 31.31 -29.75
N GLN A 65 2.14 32.14 -28.76
CA GLN A 65 0.78 32.27 -28.21
C GLN A 65 -0.20 32.74 -29.31
N LYS A 66 0.20 33.75 -30.10
CA LYS A 66 -0.63 34.27 -31.21
C LYS A 66 -0.84 33.18 -32.25
N PHE A 67 0.22 32.48 -32.67
CA PHE A 67 0.12 31.36 -33.61
C PHE A 67 -0.91 30.32 -33.15
N VAL A 68 -0.86 29.91 -31.88
CA VAL A 68 -1.81 28.93 -31.33
C VAL A 68 -3.23 29.47 -31.30
N GLN A 69 -3.42 30.76 -30.97
CA GLN A 69 -4.73 31.37 -30.97
C GLN A 69 -5.33 31.42 -32.40
N ASP A 70 -4.53 31.83 -33.38
CA ASP A 70 -4.95 31.92 -34.80
C ASP A 70 -5.29 30.51 -35.34
N LEU A 71 -4.47 29.49 -35.05
CA LEU A 71 -4.74 28.11 -35.45
C LEU A 71 -6.04 27.57 -34.84
N CYS A 72 -6.24 27.79 -33.54
CA CYS A 72 -7.47 27.38 -32.85
C CYS A 72 -8.69 28.11 -33.41
N GLY A 73 -8.55 29.41 -33.77
CA GLY A 73 -9.60 30.19 -34.41
C GLY A 73 -10.00 29.62 -35.77
N GLN A 74 -9.02 29.25 -36.60
CA GLN A 74 -9.26 28.61 -37.90
C GLN A 74 -10.03 27.29 -37.77
N LEU A 75 -9.72 26.50 -36.72
CA LEU A 75 -10.36 25.21 -36.43
C LEU A 75 -11.67 25.34 -35.63
N SER A 76 -12.09 26.56 -35.28
CA SER A 76 -13.24 26.81 -34.40
C SER A 76 -13.16 26.02 -33.09
N ILE A 77 -11.96 25.96 -32.49
CA ILE A 77 -11.68 25.30 -31.19
C ILE A 77 -11.44 26.37 -30.13
N PRO A 78 -12.18 26.36 -29.01
CA PRO A 78 -11.90 27.26 -27.88
C PRO A 78 -10.48 27.11 -27.36
N CYS A 79 -9.73 28.22 -27.26
CA CYS A 79 -8.36 28.24 -26.73
C CYS A 79 -8.30 29.00 -25.39
N LYS A 80 -7.67 28.41 -24.39
CA LYS A 80 -7.37 29.01 -23.09
C LYS A 80 -5.89 29.26 -22.95
N ILE A 81 -5.54 30.51 -22.69
CA ILE A 81 -4.16 30.93 -22.48
C ILE A 81 -3.90 31.09 -20.99
N PHE A 82 -2.77 30.58 -20.56
CA PHE A 82 -2.23 30.77 -19.21
C PHE A 82 -0.84 31.39 -19.32
N GLU A 83 -0.70 32.60 -18.79
CA GLU A 83 0.60 33.25 -18.65
C GLU A 83 1.12 32.98 -17.24
N ILE A 84 2.24 32.26 -17.14
CA ILE A 84 2.76 31.76 -15.87
C ILE A 84 4.26 32.04 -15.80
N ASP A 85 4.70 32.84 -14.82
CA ASP A 85 6.12 33.04 -14.53
C ASP A 85 6.71 31.80 -13.84
N VAL A 86 7.26 30.90 -14.67
CA VAL A 86 7.87 29.64 -14.22
C VAL A 86 9.16 29.88 -13.43
N LYS A 87 9.90 30.99 -13.73
CA LYS A 87 11.12 31.34 -12.96
C LYS A 87 10.78 31.67 -11.51
N GLN A 88 9.68 32.36 -11.27
CA GLN A 88 9.20 32.67 -9.93
C GLN A 88 8.76 31.42 -9.18
N ILE A 89 8.06 30.48 -9.84
CA ILE A 89 7.65 29.19 -9.24
C ILE A 89 8.90 28.37 -8.85
N ALA A 90 9.86 28.22 -9.78
CA ALA A 90 11.09 27.47 -9.54
C ALA A 90 11.85 28.01 -8.31
N LYS A 91 11.95 29.34 -8.19
CA LYS A 91 12.63 29.99 -7.04
C LYS A 91 11.85 29.79 -5.72
N ARG A 92 10.53 29.96 -5.75
CA ARG A 92 9.68 29.83 -4.55
C ARG A 92 9.66 28.41 -4.01
N GLU A 93 9.56 27.43 -4.88
CA GLU A 93 9.40 26.01 -4.50
C GLU A 93 10.71 25.23 -4.50
N LYS A 94 11.83 25.89 -4.80
CA LYS A 94 13.21 25.31 -4.80
C LYS A 94 13.31 24.08 -5.71
N MET A 95 12.75 24.17 -6.90
CA MET A 95 12.78 23.12 -7.91
C MET A 95 13.44 23.60 -9.22
N SER A 96 13.77 22.68 -10.13
CA SER A 96 14.32 23.02 -11.44
C SER A 96 13.28 23.76 -12.28
N LEU A 97 13.75 24.54 -13.28
CA LEU A 97 12.87 25.21 -14.25
C LEU A 97 11.98 24.23 -15.01
N GLU A 98 12.50 23.05 -15.35
CA GLU A 98 11.76 21.99 -16.04
C GLU A 98 10.61 21.45 -15.15
N GLU A 99 10.91 21.16 -13.88
CA GLU A 99 9.88 20.71 -12.92
C GLU A 99 8.81 21.77 -12.67
N ALA A 100 9.21 23.03 -12.55
CA ALA A 100 8.30 24.16 -12.38
C ALA A 100 7.40 24.35 -13.61
N GLY A 101 7.96 24.26 -14.83
CA GLY A 101 7.21 24.31 -16.07
C GLY A 101 6.24 23.15 -16.22
N ARG A 102 6.68 21.94 -15.85
CA ARG A 102 5.82 20.76 -15.82
C ARG A 102 4.68 20.92 -14.81
N LYS A 103 4.95 21.38 -13.60
CA LYS A 103 3.93 21.65 -12.57
C LYS A 103 2.91 22.67 -13.06
N ALA A 104 3.38 23.82 -13.57
CA ALA A 104 2.52 24.86 -14.10
C ALA A 104 1.56 24.35 -15.20
N ARG A 105 2.07 23.48 -16.09
CA ARG A 105 1.30 22.83 -17.15
C ARG A 105 0.17 21.96 -16.59
N TYR A 106 0.50 21.06 -15.65
CA TYR A 106 -0.51 20.17 -15.07
C TYR A 106 -1.54 20.92 -14.22
N ASP A 107 -1.13 21.97 -13.50
CA ASP A 107 -2.03 22.84 -12.74
C ASP A 107 -3.02 23.58 -13.66
N ALA A 108 -2.55 24.09 -14.83
CA ALA A 108 -3.39 24.72 -15.84
C ALA A 108 -4.40 23.73 -16.44
N PHE A 109 -3.96 22.51 -16.76
CA PHE A 109 -4.85 21.45 -17.25
C PHE A 109 -5.91 21.07 -16.21
N ALA A 110 -5.52 20.87 -14.96
CA ALA A 110 -6.44 20.52 -13.89
C ALA A 110 -7.50 21.61 -13.65
N LYS A 111 -7.08 22.88 -13.65
CA LYS A 111 -8.00 24.02 -13.53
C LYS A 111 -8.99 24.06 -14.69
N THR A 112 -8.52 23.85 -15.92
CA THR A 112 -9.37 23.86 -17.12
C THR A 112 -10.32 22.68 -17.12
N MET A 113 -9.84 21.48 -16.78
CA MET A 113 -10.63 20.26 -16.65
C MET A 113 -11.79 20.44 -15.67
N LYS A 114 -11.50 20.95 -14.46
CA LYS A 114 -12.53 21.25 -13.46
C LYS A 114 -13.53 22.30 -13.92
N LYS A 115 -13.05 23.36 -14.59
CA LYS A 115 -13.92 24.47 -15.06
C LYS A 115 -14.92 24.03 -16.12
N TYR A 116 -14.52 23.13 -17.00
CA TYR A 116 -15.35 22.68 -18.14
C TYR A 116 -15.94 21.29 -17.93
N ASN A 117 -15.73 20.68 -16.79
CA ASN A 117 -16.11 19.29 -16.50
C ASN A 117 -15.64 18.34 -17.61
N ALA A 118 -14.37 18.49 -18.03
CA ALA A 118 -13.82 17.70 -19.12
C ALA A 118 -13.39 16.31 -18.65
N ASP A 119 -13.40 15.34 -19.57
CA ASP A 119 -13.17 13.92 -19.30
C ASP A 119 -11.72 13.52 -19.43
N LYS A 120 -11.00 14.13 -20.41
CA LYS A 120 -9.63 13.74 -20.79
C LYS A 120 -8.72 14.95 -20.96
N ILE A 121 -7.41 14.69 -20.73
CA ILE A 121 -6.33 15.61 -21.07
C ILE A 121 -5.43 14.89 -22.08
N ALA A 122 -5.31 15.41 -23.30
CA ALA A 122 -4.45 14.86 -24.34
C ALA A 122 -3.13 15.63 -24.42
N ILE A 123 -2.01 14.88 -24.38
CA ILE A 123 -0.65 15.41 -24.49
C ILE A 123 0.05 14.74 -25.68
N ALA A 124 0.81 15.53 -26.42
CA ALA A 124 1.46 15.15 -27.66
C ALA A 124 2.83 14.45 -27.45
N HIS A 125 2.95 13.53 -26.51
CA HIS A 125 4.13 12.68 -26.41
C HIS A 125 4.10 11.62 -27.51
N HIS A 126 5.23 11.41 -28.18
CA HIS A 126 5.41 10.48 -29.28
C HIS A 126 6.42 9.37 -28.97
N GLN A 127 6.71 8.49 -29.93
CA GLN A 127 7.53 7.30 -29.73
C GLN A 127 8.99 7.63 -29.32
N ASN A 128 9.58 8.71 -29.87
CA ASN A 128 10.92 9.13 -29.44
C ASN A 128 10.94 9.59 -27.97
N ASP A 129 9.87 10.29 -27.48
CA ASP A 129 9.77 10.64 -26.05
C ASP A 129 9.67 9.40 -25.16
N GLN A 130 9.09 8.32 -25.66
CA GLN A 130 9.06 7.02 -24.96
C GLN A 130 10.46 6.48 -24.81
N ALA A 131 11.25 6.45 -25.89
CA ALA A 131 12.64 5.99 -25.87
C ALA A 131 13.52 6.86 -24.97
N GLU A 132 13.39 8.19 -25.03
CA GLU A 132 14.07 9.12 -24.14
C GLU A 132 13.76 8.80 -22.67
N THR A 133 12.48 8.60 -22.34
CA THR A 133 12.03 8.34 -20.98
C THR A 133 12.54 6.99 -20.48
N PHE A 134 12.53 5.96 -21.34
CA PHE A 134 13.10 4.64 -21.04
C PHE A 134 14.59 4.74 -20.70
N LEU A 135 15.38 5.31 -21.60
CA LEU A 135 16.82 5.46 -21.42
C LEU A 135 17.17 6.28 -20.17
N TYR A 136 16.48 7.41 -19.98
CA TYR A 136 16.67 8.25 -18.80
C TYR A 136 16.41 7.51 -17.48
N ARG A 137 15.34 6.70 -17.43
CA ARG A 137 15.03 5.91 -16.23
C ARG A 137 16.02 4.77 -16.02
N VAL A 138 16.46 4.09 -17.08
CA VAL A 138 17.47 3.02 -17.00
C VAL A 138 18.78 3.57 -16.45
N VAL A 139 19.27 4.69 -16.97
CA VAL A 139 20.51 5.33 -16.50
C VAL A 139 20.44 5.77 -15.04
N ARG A 140 19.27 6.20 -14.56
CA ARG A 140 19.06 6.58 -13.16
C ARG A 140 18.82 5.41 -12.21
N GLY A 141 18.72 4.20 -12.72
CA GLY A 141 18.38 3.01 -11.95
C GLY A 141 16.88 2.91 -11.71
N THR A 142 16.20 2.10 -12.50
CA THR A 142 14.77 1.85 -12.37
C THR A 142 14.50 0.38 -12.17
N GLY A 143 13.40 0.04 -11.48
CA GLY A 143 12.85 -1.31 -11.48
C GLY A 143 11.95 -1.54 -12.70
N ILE A 144 11.47 -2.78 -12.85
CA ILE A 144 10.64 -3.22 -13.98
C ILE A 144 9.43 -2.29 -14.22
N TYR A 145 8.76 -1.83 -13.17
CA TYR A 145 7.61 -0.92 -13.28
C TYR A 145 7.95 0.44 -13.88
N GLY A 146 9.14 0.94 -13.62
CA GLY A 146 9.60 2.21 -14.21
C GLY A 146 10.12 2.04 -15.61
N ALA A 147 10.63 0.86 -15.98
CA ALA A 147 11.16 0.56 -17.32
C ALA A 147 10.07 0.55 -18.40
N GLY A 148 8.79 0.32 -18.07
CA GLY A 148 7.68 0.49 -19.02
C GLY A 148 7.48 1.92 -19.53
N ALA A 149 8.30 2.88 -19.07
CA ALA A 149 8.31 4.29 -19.43
C ALA A 149 6.92 4.96 -19.28
N MET A 150 6.36 5.59 -20.33
CA MET A 150 5.06 6.26 -20.25
C MET A 150 3.92 5.32 -20.64
N ARG A 151 2.80 5.39 -19.90
CA ARG A 151 1.57 4.71 -20.28
C ARG A 151 0.77 5.56 -21.26
N GLU A 152 0.02 4.91 -22.13
CA GLU A 152 -0.88 5.53 -23.11
C GLU A 152 -1.99 6.29 -22.40
N LYS A 153 -2.46 5.73 -21.29
CA LYS A 153 -3.47 6.30 -20.40
C LYS A 153 -2.98 6.25 -18.96
N ASP A 154 -3.15 7.36 -18.24
CA ASP A 154 -2.80 7.50 -16.83
C ASP A 154 -3.88 8.36 -16.14
N GLY A 155 -4.87 7.69 -15.55
CA GLY A 155 -6.10 8.35 -15.13
C GLY A 155 -6.82 9.02 -16.31
N ASN A 156 -7.00 10.33 -16.23
CA ASN A 156 -7.64 11.13 -17.28
C ASN A 156 -6.63 11.64 -18.33
N LEU A 157 -5.34 11.39 -18.14
CA LEU A 157 -4.30 11.81 -19.07
C LEU A 157 -4.12 10.76 -20.17
N ILE A 158 -4.18 11.18 -21.42
CA ILE A 158 -3.98 10.31 -22.60
C ILE A 158 -2.85 10.81 -23.48
N ARG A 159 -2.16 9.89 -24.18
CA ARG A 159 -1.03 10.15 -25.06
C ARG A 159 -1.25 9.47 -26.41
N PRO A 160 -2.09 10.04 -27.27
CA PRO A 160 -2.49 9.40 -28.53
C PRO A 160 -1.35 9.19 -29.52
N LEU A 161 -0.25 9.97 -29.41
CA LEU A 161 0.85 9.94 -30.37
C LEU A 161 1.98 8.97 -29.99
N LEU A 162 1.87 8.19 -28.90
CA LEU A 162 2.94 7.25 -28.51
C LEU A 162 3.22 6.17 -29.56
N CYS A 163 2.34 5.95 -30.51
CA CYS A 163 2.50 4.99 -31.59
C CYS A 163 3.26 5.51 -32.82
N VAL A 164 3.53 6.82 -32.93
CA VAL A 164 4.19 7.43 -34.11
C VAL A 164 5.53 8.05 -33.77
N LYS A 165 6.45 8.02 -34.75
CA LYS A 165 7.77 8.69 -34.68
C LYS A 165 7.64 10.19 -34.96
N LYS A 166 8.59 10.98 -34.47
CA LYS A 166 8.69 12.41 -34.73
C LYS A 166 8.74 12.74 -36.23
N GLU A 167 9.48 11.95 -36.97
CA GLU A 167 9.66 12.12 -38.44
C GLU A 167 8.35 11.93 -39.18
N GLU A 168 7.48 11.00 -38.78
CA GLU A 168 6.16 10.75 -39.32
C GLU A 168 5.25 11.99 -39.12
N ILE A 169 5.34 12.61 -37.95
CA ILE A 169 4.58 13.82 -37.58
C ILE A 169 5.00 14.98 -38.47
N VAL A 170 6.31 15.23 -38.55
CA VAL A 170 6.84 16.35 -39.35
C VAL A 170 6.56 16.15 -40.85
N LYS A 171 6.71 14.92 -41.35
CA LYS A 171 6.37 14.57 -42.74
C LYS A 171 4.91 14.88 -43.05
N TYR A 172 3.99 14.44 -42.19
CA TYR A 172 2.57 14.71 -42.38
C TYR A 172 2.25 16.21 -42.42
N LEU A 173 2.78 17.00 -41.49
CA LEU A 173 2.52 18.44 -41.43
C LEU A 173 3.06 19.17 -42.65
N LYS A 174 4.23 18.77 -43.18
CA LYS A 174 4.77 19.31 -44.43
C LYS A 174 3.88 18.99 -45.62
N GLU A 175 3.44 17.73 -45.74
CA GLU A 175 2.54 17.30 -46.84
C GLU A 175 1.18 18.01 -46.76
N ALA A 176 0.68 18.29 -45.55
CA ALA A 176 -0.56 19.04 -45.32
C ALA A 176 -0.41 20.57 -45.48
N GLY A 177 0.80 21.09 -45.70
CA GLY A 177 1.08 22.53 -45.73
C GLY A 177 0.80 23.25 -44.39
N GLN A 178 0.77 22.52 -43.29
CA GLN A 178 0.49 23.06 -41.96
C GLN A 178 1.75 23.60 -41.31
N ALA A 179 1.75 24.88 -40.98
CA ALA A 179 2.83 25.53 -40.24
C ALA A 179 2.83 25.12 -38.75
N TRP A 180 3.99 25.17 -38.13
CA TRP A 180 4.20 25.01 -36.66
C TRP A 180 5.37 25.90 -36.21
N VAL A 181 5.51 26.09 -34.91
CA VAL A 181 6.60 26.85 -34.29
C VAL A 181 7.76 25.90 -33.93
N GLU A 182 8.99 26.29 -34.28
CA GLU A 182 10.18 25.58 -33.84
C GLU A 182 10.72 26.15 -32.52
N ASP A 183 10.85 25.31 -31.50
CA ASP A 183 11.37 25.72 -30.19
C ASP A 183 12.88 25.62 -30.14
N ALA A 184 13.57 26.75 -30.15
CA ALA A 184 15.03 26.85 -30.08
C ALA A 184 15.62 26.22 -28.76
N SER A 185 14.84 26.10 -27.69
CA SER A 185 15.29 25.49 -26.43
C SER A 185 15.52 23.98 -26.52
N ASN A 186 15.06 23.32 -27.58
CA ASN A 186 15.33 21.90 -27.82
C ASN A 186 16.81 21.56 -28.09
N GLN A 187 17.65 22.57 -28.37
CA GLN A 187 19.08 22.41 -28.66
C GLN A 187 19.97 22.57 -27.42
N ASP A 188 19.42 22.88 -26.24
CA ASP A 188 20.21 23.07 -25.00
C ASP A 188 20.53 21.74 -24.34
N ASP A 189 21.76 21.27 -24.52
CA ASP A 189 22.30 20.02 -23.94
C ASP A 189 22.58 20.10 -22.42
N ALA A 190 22.28 21.20 -21.74
CA ALA A 190 22.42 21.31 -20.28
C ALA A 190 21.49 20.33 -19.54
N PHE A 191 20.43 19.86 -20.21
CA PHE A 191 19.48 18.91 -19.62
C PHE A 191 19.77 17.47 -20.06
N ALA A 192 19.84 16.56 -19.09
CA ALA A 192 20.13 15.13 -19.34
C ALA A 192 19.17 14.50 -20.39
N ARG A 193 17.94 14.95 -20.46
CA ARG A 193 16.97 14.47 -21.44
C ARG A 193 17.30 14.95 -22.87
N ASN A 194 17.78 16.19 -23.02
CA ASN A 194 18.23 16.69 -24.30
C ASN A 194 19.52 15.99 -24.75
N GLN A 195 20.43 15.65 -23.84
CA GLN A 195 21.62 14.82 -24.16
C GLN A 195 21.21 13.46 -24.73
N ILE A 196 20.21 12.80 -24.11
CA ILE A 196 19.69 11.52 -24.62
C ILE A 196 19.13 11.72 -26.02
N ARG A 197 18.30 12.73 -26.23
CA ARG A 197 17.67 13.07 -27.53
C ARG A 197 18.69 13.37 -28.62
N ASN A 198 19.66 14.25 -28.31
CA ASN A 198 20.55 14.82 -29.33
C ASN A 198 21.81 13.97 -29.55
N GLN A 199 22.24 13.18 -28.57
CA GLN A 199 23.52 12.46 -28.64
C GLN A 199 23.39 10.95 -28.54
N VAL A 200 22.46 10.41 -27.71
CA VAL A 200 22.36 8.95 -27.49
C VAL A 200 21.47 8.31 -28.52
N ILE A 201 20.24 8.79 -28.71
CA ILE A 201 19.28 8.21 -29.65
C ILE A 201 19.85 8.20 -31.08
N PRO A 202 20.43 9.26 -31.64
CA PRO A 202 20.99 9.23 -32.98
C PRO A 202 22.11 8.18 -33.14
N ARG A 203 22.93 7.94 -32.10
CA ARG A 203 23.95 6.89 -32.14
C ARG A 203 23.35 5.49 -32.12
N LEU A 204 22.25 5.27 -31.41
CA LEU A 204 21.52 4.00 -31.43
C LEU A 204 20.88 3.77 -32.82
N GLU A 205 20.33 4.78 -33.45
CA GLU A 205 19.76 4.72 -34.79
C GLU A 205 20.82 4.50 -35.87
N MET A 206 22.06 4.96 -35.68
CA MET A 206 23.20 4.60 -36.55
C MET A 206 23.55 3.11 -36.47
N ILE A 207 23.30 2.45 -35.35
CA ILE A 207 23.51 1.00 -35.17
C ILE A 207 22.30 0.23 -35.77
N ASN A 208 21.09 0.72 -35.51
CA ASN A 208 19.86 0.16 -36.02
C ASN A 208 18.82 1.28 -36.18
N GLU A 209 18.38 1.57 -37.41
CA GLU A 209 17.38 2.59 -37.74
C GLU A 209 16.05 2.39 -37.03
N GLN A 210 15.75 1.18 -36.56
CA GLN A 210 14.55 0.82 -35.80
C GLN A 210 14.75 0.89 -34.28
N ALA A 211 15.86 1.43 -33.77
CA ALA A 211 16.20 1.41 -32.35
C ALA A 211 15.09 2.04 -31.46
N VAL A 212 14.52 3.17 -31.87
CA VAL A 212 13.41 3.83 -31.17
C VAL A 212 12.17 2.94 -31.13
N GLU A 213 11.87 2.27 -32.23
CA GLU A 213 10.72 1.36 -32.34
C GLU A 213 10.88 0.10 -31.48
N HIS A 214 12.07 -0.52 -31.51
CA HIS A 214 12.39 -1.65 -30.64
C HIS A 214 12.32 -1.31 -29.14
N ILE A 215 12.77 -0.11 -28.76
CA ILE A 215 12.60 0.36 -27.38
C ILE A 215 11.12 0.54 -27.06
N GLY A 216 10.32 1.05 -28.01
CA GLY A 216 8.87 1.17 -27.85
C GLY A 216 8.20 -0.18 -27.58
N TRP A 217 8.50 -1.20 -28.40
CA TRP A 217 7.99 -2.57 -28.21
C TRP A 217 8.39 -3.16 -26.86
N LEU A 218 9.68 -3.03 -26.49
CA LEU A 218 10.12 -3.47 -25.16
C LEU A 218 9.35 -2.79 -24.03
N CYS A 219 9.05 -1.48 -24.16
CA CYS A 219 8.23 -0.78 -23.16
C CYS A 219 6.80 -1.32 -23.09
N GLU A 220 6.22 -1.74 -24.23
CA GLU A 220 4.89 -2.36 -24.28
C GLU A 220 4.91 -3.72 -23.60
N ASP A 221 5.84 -4.59 -23.94
CA ASP A 221 6.02 -5.91 -23.30
C ASP A 221 6.17 -5.78 -21.78
N ILE A 222 7.00 -4.82 -21.33
CA ILE A 222 7.19 -4.54 -19.90
C ILE A 222 5.89 -4.12 -19.24
N LYS A 223 5.05 -3.31 -19.89
CA LYS A 223 3.76 -2.88 -19.34
C LYS A 223 2.79 -4.05 -19.21
N GLU A 224 2.73 -4.93 -20.21
CA GLU A 224 1.89 -6.13 -20.18
C GLU A 224 2.33 -7.06 -19.05
N VAL A 225 3.62 -7.38 -18.96
CA VAL A 225 4.19 -8.21 -17.90
C VAL A 225 3.94 -7.59 -16.53
N THR A 226 4.14 -6.27 -16.37
CA THR A 226 3.92 -5.61 -15.07
C THR A 226 2.45 -5.54 -14.69
N THR A 227 1.53 -5.52 -15.64
CA THR A 227 0.09 -5.61 -15.37
C THR A 227 -0.24 -6.98 -14.80
N TYR A 228 0.17 -8.06 -15.48
CA TYR A 228 0.02 -9.43 -14.99
C TYR A 228 0.63 -9.63 -13.58
N LEU A 229 1.86 -9.15 -13.38
CA LEU A 229 2.52 -9.24 -12.08
C LEU A 229 1.78 -8.45 -10.98
N THR A 230 1.15 -7.34 -11.33
CA THR A 230 0.36 -6.55 -10.37
C THR A 230 -0.85 -7.34 -9.89
N ASP A 231 -1.56 -8.01 -10.80
CA ASP A 231 -2.70 -8.86 -10.45
C ASP A 231 -2.26 -10.03 -9.56
N GLN A 232 -1.14 -10.67 -9.88
CA GLN A 232 -0.58 -11.75 -9.06
C GLN A 232 -0.15 -11.26 -7.65
N ILE A 233 0.38 -10.04 -7.55
CA ILE A 233 0.71 -9.44 -6.25
C ILE A 233 -0.55 -9.15 -5.44
N GLU A 234 -1.62 -8.63 -6.08
CA GLU A 234 -2.89 -8.36 -5.40
C GLU A 234 -3.51 -9.65 -4.85
N GLU A 235 -3.58 -10.71 -5.67
CA GLU A 235 -4.09 -12.00 -5.25
C GLU A 235 -3.29 -12.58 -4.07
N SER A 236 -1.95 -12.54 -4.18
CA SER A 236 -1.06 -13.03 -3.12
C SER A 236 -1.15 -12.17 -1.86
N PHE A 237 -1.28 -10.84 -2.00
CA PHE A 237 -1.48 -9.93 -0.88
C PHE A 237 -2.77 -10.26 -0.11
N LEU A 238 -3.89 -10.42 -0.80
CA LEU A 238 -5.17 -10.78 -0.19
C LEU A 238 -5.13 -12.17 0.48
N ARG A 239 -4.41 -13.12 -0.10
CA ARG A 239 -4.25 -14.48 0.45
C ARG A 239 -3.33 -14.51 1.67
N CYS A 240 -2.22 -13.77 1.63
CA CYS A 240 -1.17 -13.82 2.65
C CYS A 240 -1.37 -12.84 3.80
N THR A 241 -2.24 -11.82 3.65
CA THR A 241 -2.35 -10.73 4.63
C THR A 241 -3.79 -10.54 5.11
N LYS A 242 -3.91 -9.99 6.32
CA LYS A 242 -5.18 -9.58 6.92
C LYS A 242 -5.01 -8.18 7.51
N PRO A 243 -5.90 -7.22 7.23
CA PRO A 243 -5.84 -5.90 7.86
C PRO A 243 -6.11 -6.03 9.38
N ILE A 244 -5.34 -5.28 10.17
CA ILE A 244 -5.47 -5.21 11.64
C ILE A 244 -5.26 -3.75 12.06
N GLY A 245 -6.22 -3.15 12.75
CA GLY A 245 -6.07 -1.78 13.27
C GLY A 245 -5.40 -0.83 12.26
N GLN A 246 -4.18 -0.36 12.57
CA GLN A 246 -3.39 0.52 11.71
C GLN A 246 -2.28 -0.21 10.93
N GLY A 247 -2.53 -1.43 10.48
CA GLY A 247 -1.54 -2.23 9.77
C GLY A 247 -2.07 -3.56 9.26
N PHE A 248 -1.16 -4.55 9.15
CA PHE A 248 -1.47 -5.87 8.58
C PHE A 248 -0.85 -6.99 9.41
N GLU A 249 -1.54 -8.12 9.45
CA GLU A 249 -1.03 -9.40 9.88
C GLU A 249 -0.69 -10.25 8.65
N ILE A 250 0.52 -10.78 8.58
CA ILE A 250 1.05 -11.57 7.46
C ILE A 250 1.14 -13.03 7.88
N ASN A 251 0.55 -13.93 7.12
CA ASN A 251 0.71 -15.37 7.31
C ASN A 251 2.04 -15.83 6.69
N CYS A 252 3.03 -16.15 7.55
CA CYS A 252 4.37 -16.56 7.09
C CYS A 252 4.35 -17.81 6.23
N HIS A 253 3.54 -18.80 6.55
CA HIS A 253 3.47 -20.05 5.79
C HIS A 253 2.93 -19.81 4.38
N GLN A 254 1.85 -19.06 4.24
CA GLN A 254 1.30 -18.74 2.92
C GLN A 254 2.26 -17.88 2.10
N LEU A 255 2.93 -16.90 2.74
CA LEU A 255 3.91 -16.06 2.06
C LEU A 255 5.11 -16.87 1.53
N LEU A 256 5.60 -17.84 2.30
CA LEU A 256 6.73 -18.70 1.90
C LEU A 256 6.41 -19.66 0.73
N LEU A 257 5.13 -19.91 0.45
CA LEU A 257 4.70 -20.69 -0.71
C LEU A 257 4.74 -19.87 -2.01
N GLU A 258 4.78 -18.54 -1.92
CA GLU A 258 4.87 -17.66 -3.07
C GLU A 258 6.28 -17.66 -3.68
N ASN A 259 6.38 -17.28 -4.98
CA ASN A 259 7.68 -16.99 -5.58
C ASN A 259 8.41 -15.90 -4.80
N HIS A 260 9.72 -16.04 -4.62
CA HIS A 260 10.55 -15.13 -3.84
C HIS A 260 10.41 -13.65 -4.25
N TRP A 261 10.24 -13.37 -5.53
CA TRP A 261 10.01 -12.01 -6.00
C TRP A 261 8.63 -11.50 -5.56
N ILE A 262 7.58 -12.32 -5.64
CA ILE A 262 6.22 -12.00 -5.17
C ILE A 262 6.24 -11.75 -3.65
N GLN A 263 6.94 -12.59 -2.86
CA GLN A 263 7.12 -12.37 -1.42
C GLN A 263 7.58 -10.93 -1.13
N LYS A 264 8.64 -10.49 -1.84
CA LYS A 264 9.17 -9.11 -1.70
C LYS A 264 8.16 -8.04 -2.07
N GLN A 265 7.36 -8.25 -3.11
CA GLN A 265 6.36 -7.27 -3.54
C GLN A 265 5.17 -7.21 -2.55
N VAL A 266 4.72 -8.35 -2.02
CA VAL A 266 3.70 -8.40 -0.96
C VAL A 266 4.17 -7.66 0.28
N LEU A 267 5.40 -7.92 0.75
CA LEU A 267 5.99 -7.23 1.90
C LEU A 267 6.13 -5.73 1.65
N LYS A 268 6.59 -5.34 0.45
CA LYS A 268 6.65 -3.93 0.04
C LYS A 268 5.28 -3.27 0.10
N LYS A 269 4.25 -3.92 -0.42
CA LYS A 269 2.87 -3.42 -0.39
C LYS A 269 2.36 -3.27 1.04
N VAL A 270 2.60 -4.24 1.93
CA VAL A 270 2.28 -4.12 3.36
C VAL A 270 2.92 -2.87 3.97
N LEU A 271 4.20 -2.60 3.67
CA LEU A 271 4.88 -1.41 4.17
C LEU A 271 4.28 -0.12 3.61
N GLU A 272 4.01 -0.06 2.31
CA GLU A 272 3.43 1.12 1.65
C GLU A 272 2.03 1.45 2.18
N GLU A 273 1.17 0.44 2.31
CA GLU A 273 -0.19 0.56 2.84
C GLU A 273 -0.18 0.98 4.32
N THR A 274 0.66 0.33 5.14
CA THR A 274 0.79 0.68 6.56
C THR A 274 1.35 2.09 6.73
N ALA A 275 2.35 2.49 5.96
CA ALA A 275 2.93 3.84 6.01
C ALA A 275 1.96 4.91 5.48
N GLY A 276 1.09 4.56 4.52
CA GLY A 276 0.32 5.51 3.71
C GLY A 276 1.20 6.35 2.79
N LYS A 277 2.47 5.94 2.56
CA LYS A 277 3.48 6.64 1.75
C LYS A 277 4.41 5.62 1.11
N LYS A 278 4.92 5.96 -0.10
CA LYS A 278 5.88 5.13 -0.85
C LYS A 278 7.33 5.60 -0.71
N LYS A 279 7.54 6.85 -0.27
CA LYS A 279 8.87 7.45 -0.14
C LYS A 279 9.60 6.84 1.06
N ASP A 280 10.94 6.80 1.02
CA ASP A 280 11.84 6.36 2.09
C ASP A 280 11.68 4.87 2.53
N LEU A 281 10.93 4.07 1.76
CA LEU A 281 10.86 2.62 1.92
C LEU A 281 11.89 1.96 1.00
N GLU A 282 13.04 1.60 1.59
CA GLU A 282 14.18 1.07 0.87
C GLU A 282 14.16 -0.46 0.80
N ARG A 283 14.95 -1.02 -0.13
CA ARG A 283 15.10 -2.47 -0.32
C ARG A 283 15.49 -3.20 0.96
N ARG A 284 16.36 -2.60 1.80
CA ARG A 284 16.77 -3.18 3.09
C ARG A 284 15.59 -3.49 4.02
N HIS A 285 14.58 -2.62 4.08
CA HIS A 285 13.41 -2.83 4.96
C HIS A 285 12.60 -4.05 4.54
N ILE A 286 12.55 -4.34 3.24
CA ILE A 286 11.89 -5.54 2.69
C ILE A 286 12.71 -6.79 3.02
N GLU A 287 14.05 -6.71 2.92
CA GLU A 287 14.96 -7.80 3.24
C GLU A 287 14.95 -8.12 4.75
N ASP A 288 14.87 -7.09 5.62
CA ASP A 288 14.72 -7.26 7.07
C ASP A 288 13.41 -7.97 7.41
N LEU A 289 12.29 -7.60 6.76
CA LEU A 289 11.01 -8.30 6.93
C LEU A 289 11.08 -9.74 6.44
N LEU A 290 11.71 -9.99 5.29
CA LEU A 290 11.86 -11.34 4.75
C LEU A 290 12.68 -12.21 5.71
N THR A 291 13.78 -11.66 6.24
CA THR A 291 14.59 -12.31 7.29
C THR A 291 13.76 -12.62 8.55
N LEU A 292 12.83 -11.72 8.90
CA LEU A 292 11.93 -11.94 10.03
C LEU A 292 10.92 -13.07 9.73
N VAL A 293 10.46 -13.22 8.49
CA VAL A 293 9.58 -14.32 8.05
C VAL A 293 10.27 -15.68 8.25
N GLU A 294 11.55 -15.78 7.95
CA GLU A 294 12.32 -17.03 8.03
C GLU A 294 12.78 -17.37 9.44
N ASN A 295 13.05 -16.36 10.27
CA ASN A 295 13.62 -16.53 11.60
C ASN A 295 12.58 -16.87 12.69
N GLY A 296 13.09 -17.29 13.88
CA GLY A 296 12.29 -17.74 15.02
C GLY A 296 11.38 -16.66 15.64
N THR A 297 10.39 -17.12 16.39
CA THR A 297 9.35 -16.32 17.06
C THR A 297 9.88 -15.35 18.12
N GLY A 298 9.18 -14.23 18.31
CA GLY A 298 9.45 -13.26 19.36
C GLY A 298 10.48 -12.20 19.00
N LYS A 299 10.90 -12.13 17.71
CA LYS A 299 11.76 -11.06 17.21
C LYS A 299 10.91 -9.88 16.72
N GLN A 300 11.44 -8.69 16.93
CA GLN A 300 10.84 -7.42 16.55
C GLN A 300 11.86 -6.58 15.78
N ILE A 301 11.41 -5.87 14.76
CA ILE A 301 12.22 -4.90 14.00
C ILE A 301 11.49 -3.56 13.94
N SER A 302 12.26 -2.47 14.01
CA SER A 302 11.77 -1.10 13.80
C SER A 302 11.91 -0.72 12.34
N LEU A 303 10.89 -0.07 11.80
CA LEU A 303 10.76 0.31 10.39
C LEU A 303 10.49 1.82 10.28
N PRO A 304 10.72 2.46 9.11
CA PRO A 304 10.39 3.86 8.89
C PRO A 304 8.95 4.20 9.24
N TYR A 305 8.68 5.50 9.44
CA TYR A 305 7.34 6.02 9.75
C TYR A 305 6.74 5.51 11.07
N ASN A 306 7.61 5.24 12.05
CA ASN A 306 7.21 4.69 13.34
C ASN A 306 6.45 3.37 13.22
N MET A 307 6.81 2.56 12.23
CA MET A 307 6.25 1.22 12.09
C MET A 307 7.11 0.20 12.85
N VAL A 308 6.45 -0.83 13.32
CA VAL A 308 7.09 -1.98 13.98
C VAL A 308 6.55 -3.26 13.37
N ALA A 309 7.44 -4.20 13.10
CA ALA A 309 7.08 -5.56 12.73
C ALA A 309 7.50 -6.55 13.80
N GLU A 310 6.60 -7.44 14.22
CA GLU A 310 6.82 -8.46 15.22
C GLU A 310 6.37 -9.82 14.73
N LYS A 311 7.22 -10.84 14.90
CA LYS A 311 6.89 -12.23 14.56
C LYS A 311 6.32 -12.97 15.74
N ASN A 312 5.09 -13.45 15.58
CA ASN A 312 4.37 -14.31 16.50
C ASN A 312 4.07 -15.67 15.87
N TYR A 313 4.88 -16.69 16.14
CA TYR A 313 4.74 -18.04 15.56
C TYR A 313 4.60 -18.06 14.05
N GLN A 314 3.37 -18.18 13.52
CA GLN A 314 3.06 -18.29 12.10
C GLN A 314 2.72 -16.94 11.45
N TYR A 315 2.68 -15.85 12.21
CA TYR A 315 2.25 -14.55 11.73
C TYR A 315 3.26 -13.46 12.06
N ILE A 316 3.35 -12.46 11.17
CA ILE A 316 4.03 -11.22 11.46
C ILE A 316 2.98 -10.11 11.48
N LYS A 317 3.00 -9.28 12.54
CA LYS A 317 2.21 -8.05 12.61
C LYS A 317 3.08 -6.88 12.24
N VAL A 318 2.63 -6.09 11.27
CA VAL A 318 3.25 -4.82 10.85
C VAL A 318 2.25 -3.71 11.12
N GLN A 319 2.59 -2.76 11.99
CA GLN A 319 1.68 -1.67 12.34
C GLN A 319 2.42 -0.38 12.71
N LYS A 320 1.71 0.77 12.69
CA LYS A 320 2.22 2.04 13.22
C LYS A 320 2.15 2.06 14.75
N GLY A 321 3.13 2.74 15.37
CA GLY A 321 3.20 2.89 16.82
C GLY A 321 3.90 1.73 17.51
N ASN A 322 4.12 1.87 18.81
CA ASN A 322 4.63 0.77 19.63
C ASN A 322 3.55 -0.30 19.72
N ILE A 323 3.96 -1.57 19.51
CA ILE A 323 3.09 -2.74 19.71
C ILE A 323 2.67 -2.86 21.19
N SER A 324 3.27 -2.09 22.07
CA SER A 324 2.95 -1.95 23.47
C SER A 324 2.06 -0.76 23.79
N ASP A 325 0.87 -0.66 23.17
CA ASP A 325 -0.25 -0.11 23.91
C ASP A 325 -0.62 -1.19 24.92
N LYS A 326 -0.01 -1.10 26.11
CA LYS A 326 -0.45 -1.86 27.29
C LYS A 326 -1.92 -1.51 27.49
N GLN A 327 -2.81 -2.36 27.03
CA GLN A 327 -4.16 -2.34 27.57
C GLN A 327 -3.97 -2.62 29.06
N GLU A 328 -4.17 -1.60 29.87
CA GLU A 328 -4.24 -1.79 31.30
C GLU A 328 -5.29 -2.85 31.58
N MET A 329 -4.93 -3.79 32.43
CA MET A 329 -5.81 -4.88 32.83
C MET A 329 -7.01 -4.29 33.54
N THR A 330 -8.15 -4.20 32.86
CA THR A 330 -9.39 -3.65 33.43
C THR A 330 -10.27 -4.81 33.92
N GLY A 331 -10.20 -5.10 35.20
CA GLY A 331 -11.02 -6.11 35.83
C GLY A 331 -10.77 -6.24 37.33
N LYS A 332 -11.73 -6.80 38.07
CA LYS A 332 -11.67 -7.08 39.50
C LYS A 332 -11.93 -8.55 39.78
N ILE A 333 -11.30 -9.05 40.84
CA ILE A 333 -11.60 -10.38 41.39
C ILE A 333 -12.52 -10.22 42.61
N LEU A 334 -13.63 -10.93 42.57
CA LEU A 334 -14.49 -11.09 43.75
C LEU A 334 -14.14 -12.40 44.42
N CYS A 335 -13.96 -12.34 45.73
CA CYS A 335 -13.62 -13.49 46.56
C CYS A 335 -14.73 -13.69 47.58
N GLU A 336 -15.36 -14.87 47.62
CA GLU A 336 -16.46 -15.20 48.53
C GLU A 336 -16.16 -16.55 49.18
N GLU A 337 -16.18 -16.59 50.54
CA GLU A 337 -16.08 -17.85 51.25
C GLU A 337 -17.45 -18.57 51.20
N VAL A 338 -17.47 -19.79 50.72
CA VAL A 338 -18.69 -20.56 50.48
C VAL A 338 -18.66 -21.87 51.29
N THR A 339 -19.79 -22.24 51.86
CA THR A 339 -19.97 -23.49 52.62
C THR A 339 -20.76 -24.53 51.87
N ASP A 340 -21.50 -24.12 50.85
CA ASP A 340 -22.29 -25.01 50.01
C ASP A 340 -21.84 -24.87 48.52
N LEU A 341 -21.51 -26.00 47.91
CA LEU A 341 -21.03 -26.08 46.53
C LEU A 341 -22.12 -26.48 45.54
N THR A 342 -23.34 -26.81 45.99
CA THR A 342 -24.39 -27.48 45.19
C THR A 342 -24.93 -26.59 44.05
N ASN A 343 -24.86 -25.26 44.20
CA ASN A 343 -25.41 -24.30 43.19
C ASN A 343 -24.32 -23.51 42.42
N ILE A 344 -23.03 -23.88 42.56
CA ILE A 344 -21.97 -23.13 41.89
C ILE A 344 -21.47 -23.87 40.67
N VAL A 345 -21.64 -23.28 39.48
CA VAL A 345 -21.11 -23.82 38.25
C VAL A 345 -19.78 -23.13 37.91
N GLU A 346 -18.71 -23.93 37.93
CA GLU A 346 -17.40 -23.44 37.48
C GLU A 346 -17.36 -23.20 35.99
N ASN A 347 -16.75 -22.10 35.62
CA ASN A 347 -16.52 -21.72 34.21
C ASN A 347 -15.17 -20.99 34.06
N ASP A 348 -14.92 -20.36 32.89
CA ASP A 348 -13.68 -19.64 32.62
C ASP A 348 -13.51 -18.35 33.45
N CYS A 349 -14.58 -17.85 34.10
CA CYS A 349 -14.58 -16.66 34.95
C CYS A 349 -14.86 -16.97 36.43
N ILE A 350 -15.26 -18.20 36.76
CA ILE A 350 -15.59 -18.61 38.14
C ILE A 350 -14.83 -19.90 38.47
N LYS A 351 -14.09 -19.85 39.57
CA LYS A 351 -13.35 -21.01 40.11
C LYS A 351 -13.53 -21.14 41.61
N ILE A 352 -13.47 -22.39 42.09
CA ILE A 352 -13.51 -22.69 43.49
C ILE A 352 -12.20 -23.34 43.90
N ILE A 353 -11.62 -22.85 45.00
CA ILE A 353 -10.32 -23.29 45.48
C ILE A 353 -10.36 -23.67 46.99
N ASP A 354 -9.36 -24.39 47.44
CA ASP A 354 -9.10 -24.70 48.83
C ASP A 354 -8.58 -23.46 49.56
N TYR A 355 -9.42 -22.85 50.40
CA TYR A 355 -9.10 -21.57 51.07
C TYR A 355 -7.99 -21.79 52.14
N ASP A 356 -7.92 -22.95 52.77
CA ASP A 356 -6.94 -23.23 53.80
C ASP A 356 -5.50 -23.27 53.26
N ARG A 357 -5.33 -23.22 51.93
CA ARG A 357 -4.03 -23.19 51.25
C ARG A 357 -3.54 -21.81 50.84
N ILE A 358 -4.33 -20.79 51.07
CA ILE A 358 -3.91 -19.38 50.83
C ILE A 358 -3.05 -18.96 52.03
N GLU A 359 -1.81 -18.54 51.74
CA GLU A 359 -0.83 -18.15 52.76
C GLU A 359 -0.74 -16.64 52.96
N THR A 360 -0.68 -15.85 51.88
CA THR A 360 -0.45 -14.39 51.96
C THR A 360 -1.65 -13.58 51.52
N GLY A 361 -2.64 -14.21 50.91
CA GLY A 361 -3.82 -13.58 50.38
C GLY A 361 -3.86 -13.53 48.86
N VAL A 362 -5.07 -13.35 48.30
CA VAL A 362 -5.34 -13.43 46.88
C VAL A 362 -5.24 -12.04 46.24
N GLN A 363 -4.39 -11.89 45.26
CA GLN A 363 -4.23 -10.63 44.51
C GLN A 363 -4.41 -10.85 43.01
N LEU A 364 -5.25 -10.02 42.39
CA LEU A 364 -5.34 -9.94 40.94
C LEU A 364 -4.20 -9.05 40.39
N ARG A 365 -3.37 -9.56 39.51
CA ARG A 365 -2.24 -8.83 38.91
C ARG A 365 -1.76 -9.48 37.61
N CYS A 366 -0.95 -8.80 36.85
CA CYS A 366 -0.16 -9.39 35.78
C CYS A 366 1.07 -10.13 36.33
N ARG A 367 1.78 -10.86 35.46
CA ARG A 367 2.94 -11.66 35.84
C ARG A 367 4.09 -10.82 36.41
N LYS A 368 4.83 -11.45 37.32
CA LYS A 368 6.08 -10.90 37.86
C LYS A 368 7.23 -11.91 37.67
N PRO A 369 8.50 -11.45 37.63
CA PRO A 369 9.64 -12.36 37.68
C PRO A 369 9.58 -13.25 38.89
N GLY A 370 9.85 -14.56 38.72
CA GLY A 370 9.81 -15.52 39.79
C GLY A 370 8.48 -16.24 39.97
N ASP A 371 7.40 -15.81 39.27
CA ASP A 371 6.11 -16.48 39.36
C ASP A 371 6.18 -17.93 38.88
N PHE A 372 5.53 -18.80 39.66
CA PHE A 372 5.46 -20.23 39.39
C PHE A 372 4.04 -20.77 39.55
N PHE A 373 3.83 -21.93 38.96
CA PHE A 373 2.56 -22.62 38.88
C PHE A 373 2.78 -24.11 39.20
N THR A 374 1.85 -24.74 39.86
CA THR A 374 1.98 -26.14 40.27
C THR A 374 1.19 -27.05 39.33
N PHE A 375 1.85 -28.11 38.87
CA PHE A 375 1.36 -28.98 37.80
C PHE A 375 1.30 -30.44 38.25
N GLY A 376 0.26 -31.14 37.77
CA GLY A 376 0.10 -32.60 37.92
C GLY A 376 -0.12 -33.06 39.34
N LYS A 377 -0.48 -34.35 39.50
CA LYS A 377 -0.72 -34.98 40.84
C LYS A 377 0.50 -34.89 41.72
N ASP A 378 1.71 -34.87 41.14
CA ASP A 378 2.99 -34.77 41.87
C ASP A 378 3.32 -33.36 42.36
N GLN A 379 2.45 -32.37 42.09
CA GLN A 379 2.58 -30.96 42.47
C GLN A 379 3.94 -30.33 42.06
N LYS A 380 4.49 -30.74 40.94
CA LYS A 380 5.76 -30.19 40.42
C LYS A 380 5.64 -28.72 40.11
N ARG A 381 6.57 -27.91 40.60
CA ARG A 381 6.68 -26.48 40.31
C ARG A 381 7.20 -26.27 38.92
N LYS A 382 6.57 -25.37 38.18
CA LYS A 382 6.99 -24.91 36.87
C LYS A 382 6.94 -23.38 36.81
N SER A 383 7.97 -22.72 36.27
CA SER A 383 7.92 -21.28 36.12
C SER A 383 6.78 -20.90 35.20
N LEU A 384 6.08 -19.80 35.52
CA LEU A 384 4.97 -19.31 34.70
C LEU A 384 5.43 -18.96 33.27
N SER A 385 6.65 -18.45 33.10
CA SER A 385 7.26 -18.18 31.81
C SER A 385 7.38 -19.45 30.97
N ARG A 386 7.82 -20.58 31.58
CA ARG A 386 7.92 -21.85 30.86
C ARG A 386 6.54 -22.42 30.51
N TYR A 387 5.56 -22.26 31.39
CA TYR A 387 4.17 -22.62 31.09
C TYR A 387 3.63 -21.87 29.86
N PHE A 388 3.81 -20.57 29.80
CA PHE A 388 3.36 -19.76 28.65
C PHE A 388 4.04 -20.15 27.35
N ILE A 389 5.30 -20.57 27.38
CA ILE A 389 6.03 -21.08 26.22
C ILE A 389 5.42 -22.40 25.73
N ASP A 390 5.21 -23.34 26.63
CA ASP A 390 4.70 -24.69 26.33
C ASP A 390 3.25 -24.61 25.77
N GLU A 391 2.43 -23.69 26.30
CA GLU A 391 1.07 -23.41 25.82
C GLU A 391 1.06 -22.51 24.57
N LYS A 392 2.22 -22.18 24.00
CA LYS A 392 2.40 -21.34 22.81
C LYS A 392 1.69 -19.98 22.92
N ILE A 393 1.66 -19.40 24.12
CA ILE A 393 1.08 -18.08 24.35
C ILE A 393 2.04 -17.01 23.81
N PRO A 394 1.59 -16.13 22.90
CA PRO A 394 2.39 -15.03 22.37
C PRO A 394 2.98 -14.15 23.49
N ARG A 395 4.23 -13.68 23.31
CA ARG A 395 4.95 -12.94 24.35
C ARG A 395 4.19 -11.71 24.87
N GLN A 396 3.52 -10.99 23.99
CA GLN A 396 2.73 -9.81 24.33
C GLN A 396 1.56 -10.13 25.24
N LEU A 397 0.79 -11.16 24.91
CA LEU A 397 -0.36 -11.59 25.72
C LEU A 397 0.05 -12.08 27.11
N ARG A 398 1.32 -12.49 27.31
CA ARG A 398 1.80 -12.95 28.62
C ARG A 398 1.85 -11.86 29.67
N GLU A 399 2.04 -10.60 29.25
CA GLU A 399 2.05 -9.44 30.13
C GLU A 399 0.63 -8.94 30.46
N GLU A 400 -0.36 -9.35 29.67
CA GLU A 400 -1.75 -8.87 29.76
C GLU A 400 -2.69 -9.90 30.42
N ILE A 401 -2.26 -11.17 30.53
CA ILE A 401 -3.10 -12.21 31.12
C ILE A 401 -3.31 -11.92 32.60
N PRO A 402 -4.56 -11.74 33.07
CA PRO A 402 -4.85 -11.56 34.47
C PRO A 402 -4.57 -12.85 35.24
N LEU A 403 -3.85 -12.70 36.34
CA LEU A 403 -3.44 -13.79 37.23
C LEU A 403 -4.00 -13.51 38.61
N VAL A 404 -4.55 -14.55 39.24
CA VAL A 404 -4.85 -14.57 40.65
C VAL A 404 -3.66 -15.22 41.32
N ALA A 405 -2.97 -14.48 42.17
CA ALA A 405 -1.73 -14.90 42.78
C ALA A 405 -1.79 -14.82 44.31
N ASP A 406 -1.14 -15.77 44.98
CA ASP A 406 -0.81 -15.79 46.40
C ASP A 406 0.72 -15.65 46.53
N GLY A 407 1.19 -14.42 46.73
CA GLY A 407 2.60 -14.10 46.59
C GLY A 407 3.16 -14.37 45.18
N SER A 408 4.16 -15.24 45.05
CA SER A 408 4.74 -15.69 43.78
C SER A 408 4.08 -16.96 43.22
N HIS A 409 3.22 -17.61 43.98
CA HIS A 409 2.50 -18.80 43.58
C HIS A 409 1.20 -18.40 42.87
N ILE A 410 1.07 -18.76 41.61
CA ILE A 410 -0.14 -18.45 40.83
C ILE A 410 -1.24 -19.44 41.22
N VAL A 411 -2.32 -18.89 41.74
CA VAL A 411 -3.53 -19.63 42.11
C VAL A 411 -4.32 -20.02 40.87
N TRP A 412 -4.60 -19.01 40.05
CA TRP A 412 -5.42 -19.15 38.84
C TRP A 412 -4.93 -18.25 37.69
N ILE A 413 -4.80 -18.83 36.55
CA ILE A 413 -4.60 -18.10 35.27
C ILE A 413 -5.99 -17.89 34.71
N VAL A 414 -6.51 -16.66 34.78
CA VAL A 414 -7.91 -16.31 34.40
C VAL A 414 -8.20 -16.73 32.98
N GLY A 415 -9.41 -17.32 32.75
CA GLY A 415 -9.80 -17.88 31.46
C GLY A 415 -9.07 -19.17 31.08
N ARG A 416 -8.27 -19.79 32.02
CA ARG A 416 -7.50 -21.00 31.73
C ARG A 416 -7.62 -21.99 32.89
N ARG A 417 -6.64 -22.12 33.75
CA ARG A 417 -6.61 -23.19 34.72
C ARG A 417 -6.15 -22.73 36.11
N ILE A 418 -6.54 -23.50 37.12
CA ILE A 418 -6.10 -23.38 38.51
C ILE A 418 -4.84 -24.18 38.70
N SER A 419 -3.92 -23.71 39.58
CA SER A 419 -2.78 -24.47 40.07
C SER A 419 -3.23 -25.69 40.86
N GLU A 420 -2.58 -26.81 40.62
CA GLU A 420 -2.96 -28.09 41.27
C GLU A 420 -2.88 -28.02 42.77
N TYR A 421 -2.00 -27.15 43.30
CA TYR A 421 -1.85 -26.94 44.74
C TYR A 421 -3.13 -26.43 45.41
N TYR A 422 -3.87 -25.54 44.76
CA TYR A 422 -5.08 -24.88 45.30
C TYR A 422 -6.39 -25.59 44.95
N LYS A 423 -6.35 -26.72 44.28
CA LYS A 423 -7.57 -27.49 43.96
C LYS A 423 -8.18 -28.10 45.22
N ILE A 424 -9.49 -28.14 45.24
CA ILE A 424 -10.30 -28.79 46.25
C ILE A 424 -9.93 -30.29 46.36
N LYS A 425 -9.84 -30.80 47.62
CA LYS A 425 -9.61 -32.20 47.95
C LYS A 425 -10.67 -32.65 48.94
N GLU A 426 -10.75 -33.96 49.17
CA GLU A 426 -11.65 -34.54 50.18
C GLU A 426 -11.40 -34.01 51.60
N SER A 427 -10.18 -33.54 51.87
CA SER A 427 -9.76 -32.97 53.16
C SER A 427 -10.05 -31.45 53.27
N THR A 428 -10.52 -30.78 52.23
CA THR A 428 -10.76 -29.35 52.24
C THR A 428 -11.95 -29.00 53.11
N LYS A 429 -11.78 -28.10 54.09
CA LYS A 429 -12.81 -27.65 55.03
C LYS A 429 -13.45 -26.32 54.69
N ARG A 430 -12.67 -25.43 54.01
CA ARG A 430 -13.13 -24.08 53.63
C ARG A 430 -12.94 -23.87 52.18
N TYR A 431 -13.95 -23.32 51.51
CA TYR A 431 -13.94 -23.14 50.07
C TYR A 431 -13.97 -21.63 49.75
N LEU A 432 -13.13 -21.20 48.80
CA LEU A 432 -13.11 -19.82 48.30
C LEU A 432 -13.55 -19.82 46.84
N LYS A 433 -14.66 -19.14 46.58
CA LYS A 433 -15.13 -18.84 45.21
C LYS A 433 -14.39 -17.62 44.73
N LEU A 434 -13.77 -17.71 43.57
CA LEU A 434 -13.10 -16.65 42.84
C LEU A 434 -13.92 -16.33 41.59
N GLU A 435 -14.37 -15.10 41.45
CA GLU A 435 -15.11 -14.64 40.27
C GLU A 435 -14.40 -13.42 39.64
N PHE A 436 -13.99 -13.54 38.37
CA PHE A 436 -13.37 -12.47 37.63
C PHE A 436 -14.43 -11.68 36.85
N LYS A 437 -14.54 -10.35 37.10
CA LYS A 437 -15.40 -9.42 36.36
C LYS A 437 -14.56 -8.39 35.62
N ARG A 438 -14.85 -8.19 34.32
CA ARG A 438 -14.26 -7.10 33.55
C ARG A 438 -14.95 -5.77 33.91
N GLU A 439 -14.21 -4.64 33.85
CA GLU A 439 -14.82 -3.31 33.88
C GLU A 439 -15.68 -3.12 32.63
N GLY A 440 -17.00 -2.90 32.84
CA GLY A 440 -18.01 -2.78 31.77
C GLY A 440 -19.10 -3.84 31.77
N ASP A 441 -19.00 -4.89 32.59
CA ASP A 441 -20.00 -5.97 32.70
C ASP A 441 -21.13 -5.70 33.72
N ASP A 442 -21.37 -4.48 34.11
CA ASP A 442 -22.40 -4.10 35.12
C ASP A 442 -23.81 -3.93 34.55
N SER A 443 -24.21 -4.60 33.44
CA SER A 443 -25.61 -4.61 32.99
C SER A 443 -26.03 -6.00 32.54
N ASN A 444 -26.99 -6.54 33.30
CA ASN A 444 -27.95 -7.62 32.99
C ASN A 444 -27.66 -8.54 31.78
N GLY A 445 -27.30 -9.77 32.10
CA GLY A 445 -27.74 -10.99 31.46
C GLY A 445 -27.72 -11.04 29.93
N GLU A 446 -26.61 -11.44 29.37
CA GLU A 446 -26.45 -12.40 28.28
C GLU A 446 -24.96 -12.40 27.86
N TYR A 447 -24.29 -13.51 28.17
CA TYR A 447 -22.88 -13.67 27.80
C TYR A 447 -22.73 -13.80 26.28
N GLN A 448 -22.39 -12.70 25.59
CA GLN A 448 -21.79 -12.82 24.27
C GLN A 448 -20.28 -13.07 24.42
N SER A 449 -19.93 -14.34 24.23
CA SER A 449 -18.55 -14.83 24.21
C SER A 449 -17.87 -14.45 22.89
N ASN A 450 -17.31 -13.25 22.80
CA ASN A 450 -16.40 -12.89 21.72
C ASN A 450 -15.21 -12.15 22.33
N ASP A 451 -14.07 -12.83 22.41
CA ASP A 451 -12.69 -12.36 22.17
C ASP A 451 -11.58 -13.17 22.88
N PHE A 452 -11.89 -14.22 23.63
CA PHE A 452 -10.86 -15.16 24.08
C PHE A 452 -10.88 -16.51 23.36
N ARG A 453 -11.66 -16.65 22.26
CA ARG A 453 -11.74 -17.88 21.46
C ARG A 453 -10.77 -17.86 20.28
N GLY A 454 -9.47 -17.90 20.58
CA GLY A 454 -8.54 -18.58 19.73
C GLY A 454 -8.47 -20.06 20.18
N ARG A 455 -9.39 -20.93 19.68
CA ARG A 455 -9.34 -22.40 19.77
C ARG A 455 -9.34 -23.02 21.18
N CYS A 456 -10.50 -23.15 21.79
CA CYS A 456 -10.82 -24.31 22.60
C CYS A 456 -11.72 -25.25 21.78
N LYS A 457 -11.16 -26.35 21.26
CA LYS A 457 -11.95 -27.52 20.86
C LYS A 457 -12.60 -28.07 22.12
N GLN A 458 -13.92 -28.14 22.13
CA GLN A 458 -14.67 -28.97 23.06
C GLN A 458 -14.21 -30.42 22.87
N THR A 459 -13.51 -30.98 23.83
CA THR A 459 -13.42 -32.41 23.99
C THR A 459 -14.67 -32.85 24.73
N ASN A 460 -15.73 -33.17 24.01
CA ASN A 460 -16.77 -34.04 24.52
C ASN A 460 -16.17 -35.42 24.71
N ARG A 461 -15.93 -35.82 25.97
CA ARG A 461 -15.84 -37.21 26.34
C ARG A 461 -17.30 -37.72 26.41
N GLY A 462 -17.75 -38.34 25.34
CA GLY A 462 -18.86 -39.26 25.39
C GLY A 462 -18.38 -40.56 25.99
N ASP A 463 -18.93 -40.94 27.12
CA ASP A 463 -18.84 -42.28 27.65
C ASP A 463 -19.45 -43.28 26.67
N GLY A 464 -18.64 -44.28 26.36
CA GLY A 464 -19.13 -45.48 25.68
C GLY A 464 -19.89 -46.34 26.65
N SER A 465 -21.06 -46.77 26.25
CA SER A 465 -21.64 -48.03 26.70
C SER A 465 -22.03 -48.86 25.46
N ALA A 466 -21.53 -50.07 25.53
CA ALA A 466 -21.79 -51.17 24.61
C ALA A 466 -23.29 -51.44 24.42
N ASP A 467 -23.68 -51.90 23.24
CA ASP A 467 -24.24 -53.23 23.00
C ASP A 467 -24.77 -53.33 21.57
N GLN A 468 -24.40 -54.44 20.96
CA GLN A 468 -24.84 -55.18 19.79
C GLN A 468 -24.15 -54.84 18.45
#